data_94f604075ebe8d822a350f768a313600
#
_entry.id   94f604075ebe8d822a350f768a313600
#
_cell.length_a   1.000
_cell.length_b   1.000
_cell.length_c   1.000
_cell.angle_alpha   90.00
_cell.angle_beta   90.00
_cell.angle_gamma   90.00
#
_symmetry.space_group_name_H-M   'P 1'
#
loop_
_entity.id
_entity.type
_entity.pdbx_description
1 polymer ?
#
loop_
_entity_poly.entity_id
_entity_poly.type
_entity_poly.pdbx_seq_one_letter_code
_entity_poly.pdbx_strand_id
1 'polypeptide(L)'
;MINDLKKFLNEEQDPKAVEKILERINSLLTSNEQVEYIAVQKKPAINFSPDCIALTNRRIIFCKPKNFGLSMDFQDYSWKDVADCHIKEGILGATFTMRTVRNFNNMMDYLPKNQARKLYQYAQEKEEEMREYRRQKELEDKRAAAGGGIVVNNTPVTPNENIAQQEDPFAVLQKLKSLLENGILSQEEFDSKKNEILARV
;
A
#
# COMPACT_ATOMS: atom_id res chain seq x y z
N MET A 1 -11.25 16.92 -15.84
CA MET A 1 -12.58 16.76 -15.21
C MET A 1 -13.54 15.85 -16.00
N ILE A 2 -13.85 16.09 -17.27
CA ILE A 2 -14.82 15.25 -18.03
C ILE A 2 -14.26 13.86 -18.37
N ASN A 3 -12.96 13.70 -18.58
CA ASN A 3 -12.34 12.40 -18.87
C ASN A 3 -12.30 11.46 -17.64
N ASP A 4 -12.22 12.03 -16.43
CA ASP A 4 -12.22 11.23 -15.21
C ASP A 4 -13.59 10.65 -14.88
N LEU A 5 -14.65 11.40 -15.17
CA LEU A 5 -16.03 10.92 -15.02
C LEU A 5 -16.32 9.67 -15.88
N LYS A 6 -15.84 9.63 -17.12
CA LYS A 6 -16.07 8.48 -18.03
C LYS A 6 -15.46 7.19 -17.48
N LYS A 7 -14.40 7.26 -16.69
CA LYS A 7 -13.75 6.11 -16.04
C LYS A 7 -14.71 5.42 -15.06
N PHE A 8 -15.59 6.18 -14.40
CA PHE A 8 -16.50 5.69 -13.37
C PHE A 8 -17.89 5.32 -13.88
N LEU A 9 -18.28 5.79 -15.07
CA LEU A 9 -19.65 5.66 -15.59
C LEU A 9 -20.00 4.31 -16.26
N ASN A 10 -19.03 3.43 -16.43
CA ASN A 10 -19.24 2.16 -17.17
C ASN A 10 -20.01 1.09 -16.38
N GLU A 11 -20.53 1.42 -15.16
CA GLU A 11 -21.01 0.42 -14.22
C GLU A 11 -22.38 0.74 -13.62
N GLU A 12 -23.32 1.20 -14.43
CA GLU A 12 -24.70 1.50 -14.01
C GLU A 12 -24.79 2.58 -12.91
N GLN A 13 -23.82 3.49 -12.84
CA GLN A 13 -23.84 4.60 -11.91
C GLN A 13 -24.59 5.78 -12.49
N ASP A 14 -25.32 6.52 -11.65
CA ASP A 14 -25.89 7.81 -12.04
C ASP A 14 -24.76 8.85 -12.20
N PRO A 15 -24.55 9.38 -13.43
CA PRO A 15 -23.49 10.35 -13.71
C PRO A 15 -23.53 11.58 -12.81
N LYS A 16 -24.72 12.11 -12.54
CA LYS A 16 -24.89 13.30 -11.70
C LYS A 16 -24.55 13.04 -10.23
N ALA A 17 -24.87 11.84 -9.74
CA ALA A 17 -24.51 11.45 -8.37
C ALA A 17 -22.99 11.32 -8.23
N VAL A 18 -22.34 10.67 -9.21
CA VAL A 18 -20.87 10.51 -9.22
C VAL A 18 -20.15 11.85 -9.32
N GLU A 19 -20.61 12.77 -10.19
CA GLU A 19 -20.04 14.11 -10.34
C GLU A 19 -20.05 14.89 -9.02
N LYS A 20 -21.22 14.92 -8.38
CA LYS A 20 -21.41 15.60 -7.09
C LYS A 20 -20.55 15.05 -5.96
N ILE A 21 -20.37 13.73 -5.98
CA ILE A 21 -19.50 13.00 -5.03
C ILE A 21 -18.04 13.35 -5.30
N LEU A 22 -17.60 13.29 -6.58
CA LEU A 22 -16.24 13.61 -6.99
C LEU A 22 -15.84 15.03 -6.62
N GLU A 23 -16.69 16.03 -6.83
CA GLU A 23 -16.42 17.41 -6.43
C GLU A 23 -16.12 17.52 -4.94
N ARG A 24 -16.92 16.86 -4.10
CA ARG A 24 -16.74 16.85 -2.65
C ARG A 24 -15.49 16.10 -2.21
N ILE A 25 -15.21 14.93 -2.81
CA ILE A 25 -14.02 14.14 -2.50
C ILE A 25 -12.77 14.89 -2.93
N ASN A 26 -12.76 15.49 -4.12
CA ASN A 26 -11.61 16.24 -4.63
C ASN A 26 -11.18 17.39 -3.69
N SER A 27 -12.14 18.00 -2.97
CA SER A 27 -11.83 19.02 -1.97
C SER A 27 -11.11 18.49 -0.71
N LEU A 28 -11.13 17.16 -0.50
CA LEU A 28 -10.52 16.48 0.65
C LEU A 28 -9.19 15.81 0.31
N LEU A 29 -8.85 15.72 -0.98
CA LEU A 29 -7.64 15.02 -1.40
C LEU A 29 -6.39 15.78 -0.97
N THR A 30 -5.39 15.02 -0.54
CA THR A 30 -4.06 15.55 -0.23
C THR A 30 -3.20 15.63 -1.49
N SER A 31 -2.02 16.27 -1.40
CA SER A 31 -1.09 16.37 -2.52
C SER A 31 -0.73 14.97 -3.07
N ASN A 32 -0.81 14.80 -4.41
CA ASN A 32 -0.58 13.53 -5.09
C ASN A 32 -1.56 12.40 -4.70
N GLU A 33 -2.70 12.73 -4.13
CA GLU A 33 -3.79 11.79 -3.89
C GLU A 33 -4.76 11.82 -5.09
N GLN A 34 -5.14 10.64 -5.58
CA GLN A 34 -6.00 10.47 -6.75
C GLN A 34 -7.11 9.49 -6.43
N VAL A 35 -8.32 9.81 -6.90
CA VAL A 35 -9.45 8.86 -6.84
C VAL A 35 -9.25 7.81 -7.92
N GLU A 36 -9.22 6.55 -7.51
CA GLU A 36 -9.06 5.40 -8.39
C GLU A 36 -10.39 4.74 -8.71
N TYR A 37 -11.29 4.66 -7.75
CA TYR A 37 -12.61 4.08 -7.93
C TYR A 37 -13.65 4.70 -6.99
N ILE A 38 -14.92 4.73 -7.44
CA ILE A 38 -16.08 5.12 -6.63
C ILE A 38 -17.18 4.09 -6.82
N ALA A 39 -17.71 3.58 -5.73
CA ALA A 39 -18.90 2.74 -5.71
C ALA A 39 -20.03 3.49 -5.00
N VAL A 40 -21.21 3.49 -5.61
CA VAL A 40 -22.39 4.21 -5.11
C VAL A 40 -23.48 3.23 -4.74
N GLN A 41 -24.02 3.37 -3.55
CA GLN A 41 -25.08 2.52 -3.03
C GLN A 41 -26.38 2.71 -3.83
N LYS A 42 -27.11 1.61 -4.10
CA LYS A 42 -28.39 1.60 -4.79
C LYS A 42 -29.46 0.93 -3.93
N LYS A 43 -29.99 1.67 -2.95
CA LYS A 43 -31.08 1.18 -2.09
C LYS A 43 -32.38 1.05 -2.86
N PRO A 44 -33.26 0.08 -2.52
CA PRO A 44 -34.55 -0.12 -3.20
C PRO A 44 -35.54 1.06 -3.04
N ALA A 45 -35.41 1.83 -1.98
CA ALA A 45 -36.23 3.01 -1.74
C ALA A 45 -35.62 4.26 -2.38
N ILE A 46 -36.45 5.29 -2.62
CA ILE A 46 -36.00 6.57 -3.18
C ILE A 46 -34.88 7.14 -2.28
N ASN A 47 -33.68 7.21 -2.81
CA ASN A 47 -32.52 7.72 -2.12
C ASN A 47 -32.03 8.98 -2.80
N PHE A 48 -32.38 10.14 -2.24
CA PHE A 48 -31.98 11.45 -2.80
C PHE A 48 -30.47 11.70 -2.71
N SER A 49 -29.79 10.98 -1.82
CA SER A 49 -28.33 11.10 -1.62
C SER A 49 -27.80 9.76 -1.15
N PRO A 50 -27.34 8.90 -2.08
CA PRO A 50 -26.82 7.60 -1.73
C PRO A 50 -25.48 7.71 -0.99
N ASP A 51 -25.22 6.75 -0.09
CA ASP A 51 -23.89 6.53 0.47
C ASP A 51 -22.95 6.05 -0.64
N CYS A 52 -21.65 6.32 -0.50
CA CYS A 52 -20.65 5.84 -1.43
C CYS A 52 -19.34 5.49 -0.75
N ILE A 53 -18.56 4.68 -1.44
CA ILE A 53 -17.17 4.39 -1.09
C ILE A 53 -16.28 4.91 -2.21
N ALA A 54 -15.29 5.71 -1.85
CA ALA A 54 -14.23 6.10 -2.77
C ALA A 54 -12.92 5.44 -2.36
N LEU A 55 -12.22 4.88 -3.33
CA LEU A 55 -10.86 4.39 -3.19
C LEU A 55 -9.91 5.40 -3.81
N THR A 56 -8.88 5.74 -3.07
CA THR A 56 -7.76 6.54 -3.56
C THR A 56 -6.50 5.70 -3.56
N ASN A 57 -5.44 6.21 -4.16
CA ASN A 57 -4.11 5.60 -4.05
C ASN A 57 -3.56 5.58 -2.61
N ARG A 58 -4.23 6.26 -1.62
CA ARG A 58 -3.76 6.37 -0.24
C ARG A 58 -4.69 5.80 0.81
N ARG A 59 -6.03 5.84 0.59
CA ARG A 59 -7.03 5.49 1.60
C ARG A 59 -8.36 5.05 1.00
N ILE A 60 -9.18 4.42 1.84
CA ILE A 60 -10.60 4.16 1.59
C ILE A 60 -11.40 5.26 2.27
N ILE A 61 -12.37 5.85 1.57
CA ILE A 61 -13.24 6.92 2.09
C ILE A 61 -14.68 6.45 2.02
N PHE A 62 -15.33 6.30 3.16
CA PHE A 62 -16.78 6.08 3.27
C PHE A 62 -17.47 7.44 3.36
N CYS A 63 -18.37 7.70 2.44
CA CYS A 63 -19.11 8.96 2.34
C CYS A 63 -20.57 8.70 2.69
N LYS A 64 -21.05 9.29 3.77
CA LYS A 64 -22.43 9.15 4.27
C LYS A 64 -23.12 10.50 4.26
N PRO A 65 -24.01 10.78 3.29
CA PRO A 65 -24.78 12.02 3.27
C PRO A 65 -25.71 12.11 4.47
N LYS A 66 -25.78 13.30 5.06
CA LYS A 66 -26.68 13.66 6.14
C LYS A 66 -27.60 14.81 5.70
N ASN A 67 -28.71 15.03 6.42
CA ASN A 67 -29.63 16.14 6.17
C ASN A 67 -30.07 16.23 4.69
N PHE A 68 -30.55 15.11 4.12
CA PHE A 68 -30.96 15.05 2.70
C PHE A 68 -29.86 15.44 1.69
N GLY A 69 -28.59 15.22 2.04
CA GLY A 69 -27.45 15.52 1.19
C GLY A 69 -26.90 16.94 1.32
N LEU A 70 -27.44 17.75 2.24
CA LEU A 70 -26.90 19.10 2.53
C LEU A 70 -25.54 19.02 3.22
N SER A 71 -25.29 17.99 4.04
CA SER A 71 -24.00 17.71 4.66
C SER A 71 -23.54 16.28 4.35
N MET A 72 -22.27 16.01 4.54
CA MET A 72 -21.67 14.68 4.32
C MET A 72 -20.71 14.35 5.45
N ASP A 73 -20.82 13.14 5.93
CA ASP A 73 -19.89 12.54 6.88
C ASP A 73 -18.87 11.70 6.11
N PHE A 74 -17.60 11.94 6.36
CA PHE A 74 -16.50 11.23 5.74
C PHE A 74 -15.75 10.43 6.80
N GLN A 75 -15.58 9.14 6.55
CA GLN A 75 -14.79 8.26 7.38
C GLN A 75 -13.72 7.62 6.51
N ASP A 76 -12.46 7.96 6.74
CA ASP A 76 -11.37 7.48 5.93
C ASP A 76 -10.40 6.58 6.71
N TYR A 77 -9.80 5.64 5.98
CA TYR A 77 -8.88 4.63 6.50
C TYR A 77 -7.71 4.50 5.54
N SER A 78 -6.50 4.82 6.02
CA SER A 78 -5.27 4.63 5.26
C SER A 78 -5.10 3.16 4.86
N TRP A 79 -4.62 2.87 3.66
CA TRP A 79 -4.30 1.50 3.25
C TRP A 79 -3.33 0.80 4.20
N LYS A 80 -2.46 1.55 4.89
CA LYS A 80 -1.55 1.00 5.91
C LYS A 80 -2.30 0.43 7.13
N ASP A 81 -3.47 0.98 7.43
CA ASP A 81 -4.30 0.56 8.56
C ASP A 81 -5.36 -0.48 8.18
N VAL A 82 -5.55 -0.74 6.88
CA VAL A 82 -6.46 -1.79 6.39
C VAL A 82 -5.78 -3.14 6.52
N ALA A 83 -6.47 -4.07 7.18
CA ALA A 83 -6.01 -5.44 7.37
C ALA A 83 -6.61 -6.41 6.35
N ASP A 84 -7.90 -6.20 6.01
CA ASP A 84 -8.68 -7.12 5.18
C ASP A 84 -9.90 -6.42 4.61
N CYS A 85 -10.26 -6.76 3.36
CA CYS A 85 -11.48 -6.36 2.72
C CYS A 85 -12.18 -7.59 2.14
N HIS A 86 -13.50 -7.66 2.23
CA HIS A 86 -14.27 -8.71 1.59
C HIS A 86 -15.63 -8.22 1.09
N ILE A 87 -16.22 -8.97 0.17
CA ILE A 87 -17.56 -8.73 -0.32
C ILE A 87 -18.45 -9.94 -0.07
N LYS A 88 -19.73 -9.66 0.18
CA LYS A 88 -20.79 -10.67 0.23
C LYS A 88 -21.90 -10.28 -0.72
N GLU A 89 -22.15 -11.09 -1.73
CA GLU A 89 -23.25 -10.87 -2.67
C GLU A 89 -24.55 -11.44 -2.14
N GLY A 90 -25.58 -10.61 -2.18
CA GLY A 90 -26.96 -10.96 -1.84
C GLY A 90 -27.89 -10.82 -3.05
N ILE A 91 -29.21 -10.92 -2.79
CA ILE A 91 -30.22 -10.79 -3.84
C ILE A 91 -30.32 -9.34 -4.33
N LEU A 92 -30.33 -8.38 -3.42
CA LEU A 92 -30.54 -6.95 -3.69
C LEU A 92 -29.25 -6.14 -3.89
N GLY A 93 -28.11 -6.80 -4.08
CA GLY A 93 -26.82 -6.16 -4.20
C GLY A 93 -25.73 -6.88 -3.43
N ALA A 94 -24.63 -6.20 -3.17
CA ALA A 94 -23.50 -6.71 -2.42
C ALA A 94 -23.20 -5.82 -1.21
N THR A 95 -22.60 -6.41 -0.19
CA THR A 95 -22.04 -5.72 0.97
C THR A 95 -20.52 -5.76 0.85
N PHE A 96 -19.89 -4.62 0.91
CA PHE A 96 -18.45 -4.49 1.08
C PHE A 96 -18.14 -4.25 2.54
N THR A 97 -17.19 -4.99 3.08
CA THR A 97 -16.72 -4.85 4.47
C THR A 97 -15.21 -4.65 4.46
N MET A 98 -14.76 -3.70 5.24
CA MET A 98 -13.35 -3.42 5.50
C MET A 98 -13.07 -3.59 6.99
N ARG A 99 -11.95 -4.21 7.33
CA ARG A 99 -11.44 -4.38 8.68
C ARG A 99 -10.06 -3.75 8.80
N THR A 100 -9.83 -3.00 9.87
CA THR A 100 -8.53 -2.42 10.17
C THR A 100 -7.66 -3.38 11.00
N VAL A 101 -6.34 -3.10 11.04
CA VAL A 101 -5.37 -3.82 11.90
C VAL A 101 -5.72 -3.72 13.40
N ARG A 102 -6.51 -2.71 13.80
CA ARG A 102 -7.02 -2.55 15.17
C ARG A 102 -8.39 -3.20 15.39
N ASN A 103 -8.83 -4.07 14.47
CA ASN A 103 -10.14 -4.76 14.50
C ASN A 103 -11.36 -3.84 14.45
N PHE A 104 -11.22 -2.61 13.96
CA PHE A 104 -12.37 -1.78 13.63
C PHE A 104 -12.94 -2.21 12.29
N ASN A 105 -14.27 -2.35 12.20
CA ASN A 105 -14.95 -2.74 10.97
C ASN A 105 -15.81 -1.59 10.45
N ASN A 106 -15.81 -1.38 9.14
CA ASN A 106 -16.77 -0.53 8.45
C ASN A 106 -17.35 -1.29 7.26
N MET A 107 -18.63 -1.06 6.97
CA MET A 107 -19.33 -1.78 5.91
C MET A 107 -20.29 -0.87 5.16
N MET A 108 -20.56 -1.25 3.92
CA MET A 108 -21.60 -0.65 3.08
C MET A 108 -22.34 -1.74 2.31
N ASP A 109 -23.64 -1.75 2.47
CA ASP A 109 -24.57 -2.67 1.81
C ASP A 109 -25.18 -2.06 0.53
N TYR A 110 -26.05 -2.81 -0.16
CA TYR A 110 -26.76 -2.38 -1.38
C TYR A 110 -25.85 -1.81 -2.47
N LEU A 111 -24.63 -2.25 -2.56
CA LEU A 111 -23.76 -1.92 -3.69
C LEU A 111 -24.17 -2.77 -4.91
N PRO A 112 -24.26 -2.19 -6.13
CA PRO A 112 -24.37 -2.97 -7.34
C PRO A 112 -23.24 -3.99 -7.42
N LYS A 113 -23.55 -5.24 -7.78
CA LYS A 113 -22.56 -6.35 -7.72
C LYS A 113 -21.31 -6.08 -8.53
N ASN A 114 -21.45 -5.49 -9.72
CA ASN A 114 -20.29 -5.16 -10.57
C ASN A 114 -19.39 -4.10 -9.91
N GLN A 115 -19.98 -3.09 -9.28
CA GLN A 115 -19.25 -2.08 -8.54
C GLN A 115 -18.55 -2.68 -7.31
N ALA A 116 -19.23 -3.56 -6.57
CA ALA A 116 -18.65 -4.23 -5.40
C ALA A 116 -17.46 -5.12 -5.77
N ARG A 117 -17.55 -5.84 -6.91
CA ARG A 117 -16.44 -6.67 -7.40
C ARG A 117 -15.23 -5.85 -7.78
N LYS A 118 -15.39 -4.71 -8.47
CA LYS A 118 -14.28 -3.83 -8.80
C LYS A 118 -13.68 -3.16 -7.57
N LEU A 119 -14.54 -2.70 -6.65
CA LEU A 119 -14.10 -2.20 -5.35
C LEU A 119 -13.21 -3.22 -4.63
N TYR A 120 -13.65 -4.48 -4.62
CA TYR A 120 -12.91 -5.58 -4.01
C TYR A 120 -11.60 -5.88 -4.73
N GLN A 121 -11.60 -5.96 -6.08
CA GLN A 121 -10.37 -6.18 -6.85
C GLN A 121 -9.31 -5.13 -6.52
N TYR A 122 -9.70 -3.85 -6.54
CA TYR A 122 -8.78 -2.77 -6.21
C TYR A 122 -8.28 -2.86 -4.76
N ALA A 123 -9.18 -3.18 -3.81
CA ALA A 123 -8.80 -3.36 -2.42
C ALA A 123 -7.79 -4.50 -2.23
N GLN A 124 -7.97 -5.64 -2.95
CA GLN A 124 -7.03 -6.76 -2.91
C GLN A 124 -5.64 -6.39 -3.46
N GLU A 125 -5.59 -5.63 -4.56
CA GLU A 125 -4.32 -5.11 -5.10
C GLU A 125 -3.60 -4.24 -4.06
N LYS A 126 -4.33 -3.37 -3.36
CA LYS A 126 -3.77 -2.52 -2.31
C LYS A 126 -3.36 -3.28 -1.06
N GLU A 127 -4.11 -4.30 -0.67
CA GLU A 127 -3.74 -5.19 0.44
C GLU A 127 -2.41 -5.91 0.16
N GLU A 128 -2.23 -6.42 -1.06
CA GLU A 128 -0.98 -7.09 -1.46
C GLU A 128 0.20 -6.11 -1.48
N GLU A 129 0.01 -4.90 -2.05
CA GLU A 129 1.00 -3.83 -2.05
C GLU A 129 1.43 -3.47 -0.60
N MET A 130 0.47 -3.35 0.31
CA MET A 130 0.74 -3.04 1.71
C MET A 130 1.36 -4.20 2.48
N ARG A 131 1.03 -5.43 2.14
CA ARG A 131 1.67 -6.64 2.71
C ARG A 131 3.14 -6.69 2.33
N GLU A 132 3.46 -6.47 1.07
CA GLU A 132 4.84 -6.43 0.58
C GLU A 132 5.62 -5.27 1.22
N TYR A 133 5.02 -4.07 1.29
CA TYR A 133 5.63 -2.92 1.96
C TYR A 133 5.97 -3.23 3.44
N ARG A 134 5.05 -3.87 4.18
CA ARG A 134 5.30 -4.26 5.58
C ARG A 134 6.42 -5.28 5.69
N ARG A 135 6.46 -6.27 4.79
CA ARG A 135 7.52 -7.27 4.73
C ARG A 135 8.90 -6.66 4.48
N GLN A 136 8.98 -5.76 3.50
CA GLN A 136 10.24 -5.07 3.18
C GLN A 136 10.71 -4.22 4.35
N LYS A 137 9.82 -3.46 4.96
CA LYS A 137 10.14 -2.65 6.13
C LYS A 137 10.64 -3.50 7.31
N GLU A 138 10.00 -4.62 7.58
CA GLU A 138 10.44 -5.54 8.63
C GLU A 138 11.85 -6.10 8.36
N LEU A 139 12.16 -6.42 7.11
CA LEU A 139 13.50 -6.86 6.70
C LEU A 139 14.54 -5.75 6.86
N GLU A 140 14.19 -4.51 6.51
CA GLU A 140 15.06 -3.34 6.71
C GLU A 140 15.31 -3.08 8.20
N ASP A 141 14.26 -3.11 9.01
CA ASP A 141 14.38 -2.94 10.47
C ASP A 141 15.25 -4.04 11.10
N LYS A 142 15.10 -5.30 10.65
CA LYS A 142 15.96 -6.41 11.10
C LYS A 142 17.43 -6.23 10.67
N ARG A 143 17.66 -5.75 9.43
CA ARG A 143 19.03 -5.44 8.97
C ARG A 143 19.66 -4.31 9.76
N ALA A 144 18.89 -3.26 10.04
CA ALA A 144 19.35 -2.14 10.87
C ALA A 144 19.66 -2.58 12.32
N ALA A 145 18.83 -3.45 12.90
CA ALA A 145 19.03 -3.99 14.25
C ALA A 145 20.22 -4.96 14.34
N ALA A 146 20.54 -5.66 13.26
CA ALA A 146 21.68 -6.60 13.21
C ALA A 146 23.06 -5.92 13.15
N GLY A 147 23.13 -4.60 13.24
CA GLY A 147 24.36 -3.83 13.35
C GLY A 147 25.00 -3.47 12.01
N GLY A 148 24.64 -2.33 11.50
CA GLY A 148 25.41 -1.55 10.55
C GLY A 148 25.44 -2.10 9.13
N GLY A 149 24.44 -1.73 8.39
CA GLY A 149 24.41 -1.93 6.96
C GLY A 149 25.63 -1.32 6.28
N ILE A 150 26.23 -2.10 5.40
CA ILE A 150 27.04 -1.54 4.35
C ILE A 150 26.11 -0.62 3.55
N VAL A 151 26.20 0.68 3.76
CA VAL A 151 25.56 1.67 2.90
C VAL A 151 26.31 1.59 1.56
N VAL A 152 25.78 0.81 0.64
CA VAL A 152 26.18 0.93 -0.78
C VAL A 152 25.53 2.22 -1.29
N ASN A 153 26.19 3.34 -1.03
CA ASN A 153 25.90 4.59 -1.73
C ASN A 153 26.28 4.39 -3.20
N ASN A 154 25.30 4.07 -4.04
CA ASN A 154 25.40 4.24 -5.48
C ASN A 154 25.33 5.74 -5.81
N THR A 155 26.33 6.50 -5.43
CA THR A 155 26.65 7.77 -6.07
C THR A 155 27.58 7.45 -7.25
N PRO A 156 27.35 7.99 -8.44
CA PRO A 156 28.29 7.84 -9.55
C PRO A 156 29.60 8.53 -9.14
N VAL A 157 30.64 7.71 -8.91
CA VAL A 157 31.98 8.20 -8.60
C VAL A 157 32.60 8.69 -9.88
N THR A 158 32.81 10.01 -9.98
CA THR A 158 33.85 10.57 -10.86
C THR A 158 35.21 10.09 -10.35
N PRO A 159 36.14 9.70 -11.23
CA PRO A 159 37.44 9.19 -10.80
C PRO A 159 38.27 10.35 -10.24
N ASN A 160 38.56 10.33 -8.96
CA ASN A 160 39.67 11.08 -8.43
C ASN A 160 40.45 10.21 -7.43
N GLU A 161 41.76 10.29 -7.55
CA GLU A 161 42.77 9.38 -7.06
C GLU A 161 42.92 9.30 -5.52
N ASN A 162 43.29 8.08 -5.07
CA ASN A 162 44.11 7.78 -3.91
C ASN A 162 43.72 8.29 -2.52
N ILE A 163 43.04 7.40 -1.74
CA ILE A 163 43.51 7.07 -0.38
C ILE A 163 43.10 5.62 -0.11
N ALA A 164 44.05 4.69 -0.12
CA ALA A 164 43.90 3.33 0.35
C ALA A 164 43.76 3.36 1.88
N GLN A 165 42.52 3.31 2.40
CA GLN A 165 42.31 2.88 3.77
C GLN A 165 42.49 1.36 3.79
N GLN A 166 43.60 0.89 4.35
CA GLN A 166 43.84 -0.49 4.72
C GLN A 166 42.77 -0.88 5.75
N GLU A 167 41.73 -1.58 5.29
CA GLU A 167 40.83 -2.24 6.23
C GLU A 167 41.65 -3.26 7.07
N ASP A 168 41.48 -3.21 8.40
CA ASP A 168 42.12 -4.15 9.31
C ASP A 168 41.79 -5.60 8.90
N PRO A 169 42.78 -6.41 8.49
CA PRO A 169 42.57 -7.77 8.01
C PRO A 169 41.80 -8.65 9.00
N PHE A 170 41.96 -8.40 10.32
CA PHE A 170 41.23 -9.10 11.36
C PHE A 170 39.73 -8.77 11.37
N ALA A 171 39.34 -7.50 11.13
CA ALA A 171 37.96 -7.11 11.03
C ALA A 171 37.26 -7.75 9.82
N VAL A 172 37.96 -7.88 8.70
CA VAL A 172 37.45 -8.56 7.50
C VAL A 172 37.27 -10.06 7.74
N LEU A 173 38.20 -10.72 8.41
CA LEU A 173 38.12 -12.15 8.75
C LEU A 173 36.97 -12.43 9.71
N GLN A 174 36.70 -11.53 10.65
CA GLN A 174 35.60 -11.69 11.60
C GLN A 174 34.22 -11.56 10.89
N LYS A 175 34.11 -10.64 9.92
CA LYS A 175 32.92 -10.52 9.05
C LYS A 175 32.70 -11.78 8.20
N LEU A 176 33.76 -12.32 7.58
CA LEU A 176 33.66 -13.56 6.79
C LEU A 176 33.22 -14.75 7.63
N LYS A 177 33.70 -14.83 8.89
CA LYS A 177 33.28 -15.90 9.81
C LYS A 177 31.80 -15.81 10.15
N SER A 178 31.27 -14.61 10.40
CA SER A 178 29.84 -14.43 10.67
C SER A 178 28.96 -14.78 9.47
N LEU A 179 29.42 -14.54 8.25
CA LEU A 179 28.72 -14.93 7.03
C LEU A 179 28.69 -16.46 6.83
N LEU A 180 29.76 -17.15 7.19
CA LEU A 180 29.81 -18.61 7.20
C LEU A 180 28.84 -19.19 8.25
N GLU A 181 28.86 -18.66 9.50
CA GLU A 181 27.98 -19.11 10.58
C GLU A 181 26.50 -18.89 10.28
N ASN A 182 26.16 -17.86 9.49
CA ASN A 182 24.80 -17.57 9.03
C ASN A 182 24.41 -18.36 7.75
N GLY A 183 25.27 -19.22 7.22
CA GLY A 183 25.00 -20.02 6.03
C GLY A 183 24.92 -19.22 4.72
N ILE A 184 25.42 -17.99 4.70
CA ILE A 184 25.45 -17.10 3.53
C ILE A 184 26.67 -17.38 2.66
N LEU A 185 27.75 -17.88 3.25
CA LEU A 185 29.01 -18.24 2.60
C LEU A 185 29.28 -19.73 2.82
N SER A 186 29.75 -20.42 1.78
CA SER A 186 30.18 -21.81 1.92
C SER A 186 31.56 -21.91 2.60
N GLN A 187 31.88 -23.10 3.14
CA GLN A 187 33.18 -23.36 3.76
C GLN A 187 34.33 -23.12 2.78
N GLU A 188 34.15 -23.57 1.52
CA GLU A 188 35.17 -23.43 0.48
C GLU A 188 35.43 -21.96 0.10
N GLU A 189 34.38 -21.14 0.00
CA GLU A 189 34.48 -19.71 -0.27
C GLU A 189 35.13 -18.96 0.91
N PHE A 190 34.80 -19.33 2.14
CA PHE A 190 35.44 -18.79 3.33
C PHE A 190 36.93 -19.06 3.36
N ASP A 191 37.35 -20.32 3.13
CA ASP A 191 38.77 -20.71 3.14
C ASP A 191 39.55 -20.04 2.02
N SER A 192 38.97 -19.88 0.84
CA SER A 192 39.55 -19.14 -0.28
C SER A 192 39.80 -17.68 0.07
N LYS A 193 38.78 -16.98 0.58
CA LYS A 193 38.87 -15.56 0.98
C LYS A 193 39.79 -15.32 2.15
N LYS A 194 39.79 -16.22 3.13
CA LYS A 194 40.73 -16.17 4.26
C LYS A 194 42.17 -16.23 3.79
N ASN A 195 42.52 -17.17 2.89
CA ASN A 195 43.88 -17.29 2.36
C ASN A 195 44.29 -16.06 1.54
N GLU A 196 43.38 -15.47 0.78
CA GLU A 196 43.63 -14.24 0.04
C GLU A 196 43.97 -13.07 0.97
N ILE A 197 43.24 -12.92 2.10
CA ILE A 197 43.47 -11.86 3.08
C ILE A 197 44.78 -12.07 3.80
N LEU A 198 45.06 -13.30 4.25
CA LEU A 198 46.30 -13.64 4.97
C LEU A 198 47.56 -13.50 4.09
N ALA A 199 47.42 -13.64 2.76
CA ALA A 199 48.53 -13.45 1.83
C ALA A 199 48.87 -11.96 1.59
N ARG A 200 48.01 -11.02 2.06
CA ARG A 200 48.24 -9.58 1.96
C ARG A 200 48.77 -8.92 3.22
N VAL A 201 48.90 -9.70 4.32
CA VAL A 201 49.43 -9.29 5.62
C VAL A 201 50.89 -9.67 5.68
#